data_1b207a7c6d3ad16b00ae905c52bdb14d
#
_entry.id   1b207a7c6d3ad16b00ae905c52bdb14d
#
_cell.length_a   1.000
_cell.length_b   1.000
_cell.length_c   1.000
_cell.angle_alpha   90.00
_cell.angle_beta   90.00
_cell.angle_gamma   90.00
#
_symmetry.space_group_name_H-M   'P 1'
#
loop_
_entity.id
_entity.type
_entity.pdbx_description
1 polymer ?
#
loop_
_entity_poly.entity_id
_entity_poly.type
_entity_poly.pdbx_seq_one_letter_code
_entity_poly.pdbx_strand_id
1 'polypeptide(L)' 'MDIKEKVLEVLSNSEEPLKGGEIAEKAGLEKKDVDKAIKDLKKDEKIMSPKRCYYAVNK' A
#
# COMPACT_ATOMS: atom_id res chain seq x y z
N MET A 1 -8.63 13.06 -1.74
CA MET A 1 -7.62 12.11 -2.24
C MET A 1 -8.17 10.71 -2.30
N ASP A 2 -7.85 10.02 -3.38
CA ASP A 2 -8.27 8.64 -3.55
C ASP A 2 -7.49 7.75 -2.56
N ILE A 3 -8.13 6.69 -2.09
CA ILE A 3 -7.51 5.73 -1.20
C ILE A 3 -6.25 5.13 -1.84
N LYS A 4 -6.30 4.86 -3.13
CA LYS A 4 -5.15 4.32 -3.86
C LYS A 4 -3.97 5.29 -3.81
N GLU A 5 -4.21 6.57 -4.00
CA GLU A 5 -3.17 7.57 -3.94
C GLU A 5 -2.58 7.68 -2.55
N LYS A 6 -3.42 7.58 -1.52
CA LYS A 6 -2.96 7.57 -0.14
C LYS A 6 -2.02 6.42 0.12
N VAL A 7 -2.38 5.23 -0.32
CA VAL A 7 -1.56 4.04 -0.13
C VAL A 7 -0.23 4.20 -0.87
N LEU A 8 -0.28 4.68 -2.11
CA LEU A 8 0.94 4.92 -2.88
C LEU A 8 1.84 5.94 -2.21
N GLU A 9 1.25 7.01 -1.69
CA GLU A 9 2.01 8.04 -0.99
C GLU A 9 2.73 7.48 0.23
N VAL A 10 2.02 6.71 1.05
CA VAL A 10 2.61 6.09 2.23
C VAL A 10 3.77 5.18 1.84
N LEU A 11 3.58 4.35 0.84
CA LEU A 11 4.62 3.43 0.38
C LEU A 11 5.79 4.17 -0.25
N SER A 12 5.52 5.25 -1.00
CA SER A 12 6.59 6.05 -1.62
C SER A 12 7.46 6.73 -0.57
N ASN A 13 6.86 7.12 0.54
CA ASN A 13 7.58 7.79 1.62
C ASN A 13 8.31 6.81 2.54
N SER A 14 8.09 5.51 2.37
CA SER A 14 8.75 4.49 3.15
C SER A 14 9.90 3.90 2.34
N GLU A 15 11.05 3.75 2.97
CA GLU A 15 12.20 3.11 2.33
C GLU A 15 12.11 1.60 2.39
N GLU A 16 11.23 1.07 3.21
CA GLU A 16 11.08 -0.36 3.42
C GLU A 16 9.66 -0.79 3.10
N PRO A 17 9.49 -2.06 2.70
CA PRO A 17 8.14 -2.60 2.51
C PRO A 17 7.34 -2.53 3.82
N LEU A 18 6.06 -2.29 3.70
CA LEU A 18 5.16 -2.19 4.85
C LEU A 18 4.05 -3.23 4.75
N LYS A 19 3.57 -3.66 5.91
CA LYS A 19 2.40 -4.53 5.99
C LYS A 19 1.14 -3.70 5.76
N GLY A 20 0.08 -4.36 5.31
CA GLY A 20 -1.20 -3.70 5.10
C GLY A 20 -1.69 -2.95 6.34
N GLY A 21 -1.54 -3.55 7.52
CA GLY A 21 -1.92 -2.91 8.77
C GLY A 21 -1.12 -1.64 9.05
N GLU A 22 0.16 -1.66 8.76
CA GLU A 22 1.02 -0.48 8.93
C GLU A 22 0.63 0.63 7.95
N ILE A 23 0.31 0.26 6.72
CA ILE A 23 -0.14 1.21 5.72
C ILE A 23 -1.44 1.87 6.17
N ALA A 24 -2.39 1.08 6.66
CA ALA A 24 -3.66 1.59 7.15
C ALA A 24 -3.46 2.59 8.28
N GLU A 25 -2.60 2.26 9.22
CA GLU A 25 -2.31 3.12 10.35
C GLU A 25 -1.66 4.43 9.93
N LYS A 26 -0.65 4.34 9.07
CA LYS A 26 0.06 5.54 8.60
C LYS A 26 -0.80 6.41 7.71
N ALA A 27 -1.65 5.80 6.91
CA ALA A 27 -2.54 6.54 6.01
C ALA A 27 -3.80 7.04 6.71
N GLY A 28 -4.08 6.55 7.91
CA GLY A 28 -5.30 6.90 8.62
C GLY A 28 -6.54 6.30 7.97
N LEU A 29 -6.39 5.12 7.38
CA LEU A 29 -7.48 4.42 6.68
C LEU A 29 -7.83 3.13 7.40
N GLU A 30 -8.99 2.57 7.06
CA GLU A 30 -9.38 1.28 7.57
C GLU A 30 -8.63 0.19 6.79
N LYS A 31 -8.31 -0.90 7.47
CA LYS A 31 -7.57 -1.98 6.84
C LYS A 31 -8.29 -2.56 5.63
N LYS A 32 -9.61 -2.68 5.69
CA LYS A 32 -10.38 -3.20 4.56
C LYS A 32 -10.25 -2.31 3.33
N ASP A 33 -10.18 -1.00 3.51
CA ASP A 33 -10.00 -0.06 2.42
C ASP A 33 -8.59 -0.17 1.85
N VAL A 34 -7.60 -0.33 2.73
CA VAL A 34 -6.22 -0.51 2.31
C VAL A 34 -6.05 -1.82 1.54
N ASP A 35 -6.65 -2.89 2.03
CA ASP A 35 -6.58 -4.19 1.35
C ASP A 35 -7.14 -4.10 -0.07
N LYS A 36 -8.25 -3.40 -0.22
CA LYS A 36 -8.86 -3.20 -1.53
C LYS A 36 -7.97 -2.37 -2.45
N ALA A 37 -7.42 -1.30 -1.92
CA ALA A 37 -6.51 -0.44 -2.68
C ALA A 37 -5.25 -1.19 -3.09
N ILE A 38 -4.69 -1.99 -2.19
CA ILE A 38 -3.51 -2.81 -2.46
C ILE A 38 -3.80 -3.78 -3.61
N LYS A 39 -4.94 -4.43 -3.56
CA LYS A 39 -5.34 -5.38 -4.60
C LYS A 39 -5.40 -4.69 -5.96
N ASP A 40 -6.02 -3.52 -6.01
CA ASP A 40 -6.13 -2.75 -7.25
C ASP A 40 -4.77 -2.27 -7.74
N LEU A 41 -3.93 -1.78 -6.84
CA LEU A 41 -2.61 -1.30 -7.19
C LEU A 41 -1.68 -2.41 -7.68
N LYS A 42 -1.79 -3.59 -7.09
CA LYS A 42 -1.03 -4.75 -7.55
C LYS A 42 -1.48 -5.15 -8.96
N LYS A 43 -2.76 -5.10 -9.21
CA LYS A 43 -3.32 -5.41 -10.52
C LYS A 43 -2.79 -4.44 -11.58
N ASP A 44 -2.64 -3.18 -11.20
CA ASP A 44 -2.11 -2.14 -12.08
C ASP A 44 -0.58 -2.13 -12.12
N GLU A 45 0.06 -3.02 -11.37
CA GLU A 45 1.52 -3.13 -11.29
C GLU A 45 2.19 -1.88 -10.73
N LYS A 46 1.47 -1.10 -9.94
CA LYS A 46 2.02 0.10 -9.30
C LYS A 46 2.72 -0.22 -8.00
N ILE A 47 2.38 -1.33 -7.38
CA ILE A 47 3.05 -1.80 -6.17
C ILE A 47 3.41 -3.28 -6.34
N MET A 48 4.33 -3.72 -5.51
CA MET A 48 4.77 -5.11 -5.52
C MET A 48 4.76 -5.67 -4.11
N SER A 49 4.83 -6.98 -4.00
CA SER A 49 4.92 -7.66 -2.71
C SER A 49 6.27 -8.41 -2.67
N PRO A 50 7.34 -7.78 -2.16
CA PRO A 50 8.65 -8.42 -2.12
C PRO A 50 8.72 -9.56 -1.10
N LYS A 51 7.85 -9.52 -0.10
CA LYS A 51 7.72 -10.57 0.89
C LYS A 51 6.25 -10.78 1.19
N ARG A 52 5.94 -11.95 1.73
CA ARG A 52 4.58 -12.28 2.11
C ARG A 52 4.05 -11.24 3.09
N CYS A 53 2.88 -10.69 2.79
CA CYS A 53 2.20 -9.66 3.58
C CYS A 53 2.87 -8.29 3.60
N TYR A 54 3.97 -8.11 2.88
CA TYR A 54 4.63 -6.81 2.74
C TYR A 54 4.38 -6.23 1.35
N TYR A 55 4.34 -4.92 1.27
CA TYR A 55 4.06 -4.20 0.04
C TYR A 55 5.01 -3.03 -0.12
N ALA A 56 5.39 -2.74 -1.35
CA ALA A 56 6.28 -1.63 -1.67
C ALA A 56 5.91 -1.05 -3.02
N VAL A 57 6.28 0.20 -3.26
CA VAL A 57 6.06 0.83 -4.56
C VAL A 57 6.92 0.13 -5.59
N ASN A 58 6.32 -0.19 -6.72
CA ASN A 58 7.03 -0.79 -7.84
C ASN A 58 7.68 0.32 -8.67
N LYS A 59 8.95 0.48 -8.48
CA LYS A 59 9.70 1.51 -9.21
C LYS A 59 10.34 0.97 -10.46
#